data_93ecb6bc8df609e966d4d2c88b608dc4
#
_entry.id   93ecb6bc8df609e966d4d2c88b608dc4
#
_cell.length_a   1.000
_cell.length_b   1.000
_cell.length_c   1.000
_cell.angle_alpha   90.00
_cell.angle_beta   90.00
_cell.angle_gamma   90.00
#
_symmetry.space_group_name_H-M   'P 1'
#
loop_
_entity.id
_entity.type
_entity.pdbx_description
1 polymer ?
#
loop_
_entity_poly.entity_id
_entity_poly.type
_entity_poly.pdbx_seq_one_letter_code
_entity_poly.pdbx_strand_id
1 'polypeptide(L)'
;SSTVSLSAGSVVYKRHEMDLYQHRYEAFKHLALYCHRVASVVGLLAAEIFGYQHRQTLKYAEKLGLAFQLTNIIRDVREDAERGRIYLPQEDMDQFGVKADDILALKQTPELTALLAFETDRARTFHQEAKGLLPPEDRYAQRTGLIMSAIYEATLDEIEKDQFRVMKQRVSLTPLKKLWLAWRTSRAEKKHQQ
;
A
#
# COMPACT_ATOMS: atom_id res chain seq x y z
N SER A 1 18.02 9.87 24.19
CA SER A 1 17.81 8.63 23.39
C SER A 1 16.69 7.71 23.88
N SER A 2 15.99 8.05 24.98
CA SER A 2 14.95 7.19 25.59
C SER A 2 13.51 7.51 25.14
N THR A 3 13.24 8.65 24.51
CA THR A 3 11.89 9.06 24.11
C THR A 3 11.40 8.43 22.79
N VAL A 4 12.31 8.04 21.88
CA VAL A 4 11.95 7.41 20.61
C VAL A 4 11.53 5.94 20.80
N SER A 5 12.11 5.25 21.77
CA SER A 5 11.79 3.84 22.05
C SER A 5 10.37 3.65 22.64
N LEU A 6 9.92 4.57 23.47
CA LEU A 6 8.57 4.52 24.08
C LEU A 6 7.46 4.83 23.07
N SER A 7 7.71 5.69 22.05
CA SER A 7 6.73 6.00 21.02
C SER A 7 6.55 4.84 20.03
N ALA A 8 7.62 4.15 19.63
CA ALA A 8 7.57 3.00 18.75
C ALA A 8 6.80 1.82 19.37
N GLY A 9 7.06 1.52 20.66
CA GLY A 9 6.32 0.48 21.38
C GLY A 9 4.83 0.77 21.49
N SER A 10 4.43 2.02 21.78
CA SER A 10 3.02 2.42 21.88
C SER A 10 2.30 2.39 20.54
N VAL A 11 3.00 2.68 19.45
CA VAL A 11 2.46 2.61 18.08
C VAL A 11 2.23 1.16 17.65
N VAL A 12 3.16 0.26 17.96
CA VAL A 12 3.02 -1.19 17.69
C VAL A 12 1.86 -1.77 18.50
N TYR A 13 1.69 -1.36 19.76
CA TYR A 13 0.59 -1.84 20.62
C TYR A 13 -0.78 -1.34 20.11
N LYS A 14 -0.91 -0.06 19.76
CA LYS A 14 -2.14 0.50 19.16
C LYS A 14 -2.48 -0.11 17.81
N ARG A 15 -1.49 -0.57 17.04
CA ARG A 15 -1.69 -1.32 15.79
C ARG A 15 -2.44 -2.63 16.03
N HIS A 16 -2.02 -3.42 17.02
CA HIS A 16 -2.69 -4.68 17.37
C HIS A 16 -4.11 -4.46 17.91
N GLU A 17 -4.34 -3.37 18.61
CA GLU A 17 -5.65 -3.02 19.17
C GLU A 17 -6.66 -2.64 18.06
N MET A 18 -6.24 -1.86 17.04
CA MET A 18 -7.11 -1.50 15.92
C MET A 18 -7.44 -2.72 15.03
N ASP A 19 -6.48 -3.61 14.78
CA ASP A 19 -6.70 -4.85 14.02
C ASP A 19 -7.66 -5.82 14.75
N LEU A 20 -7.79 -5.70 16.07
CA LEU A 20 -8.70 -6.53 16.87
C LEU A 20 -10.16 -6.03 16.86
N TYR A 21 -10.39 -4.72 16.67
CA TYR A 21 -11.71 -4.12 16.89
C TYR A 21 -12.33 -3.43 15.66
N GLN A 22 -11.54 -3.03 14.66
CA GLN A 22 -12.05 -2.29 13.51
C GLN A 22 -11.95 -3.12 12.23
N HIS A 23 -13.05 -3.80 11.89
CA HIS A 23 -13.13 -4.67 10.71
C HIS A 23 -13.79 -3.99 9.50
N ARG A 24 -14.22 -2.73 9.63
CA ARG A 24 -14.92 -1.95 8.61
C ARG A 24 -14.59 -0.47 8.69
N TYR A 25 -14.55 0.21 7.54
CA TYR A 25 -14.27 1.64 7.41
C TYR A 25 -15.42 2.32 6.68
N GLU A 26 -16.06 3.31 7.31
CA GLU A 26 -17.20 4.04 6.71
C GLU A 26 -16.78 4.86 5.49
N ALA A 27 -15.62 5.54 5.56
CA ALA A 27 -15.12 6.43 4.53
C ALA A 27 -13.63 6.23 4.30
N PHE A 28 -13.14 6.60 3.12
CA PHE A 28 -11.72 6.52 2.77
C PHE A 28 -10.82 7.25 3.78
N LYS A 29 -11.25 8.40 4.33
CA LYS A 29 -10.49 9.11 5.36
C LYS A 29 -10.17 8.25 6.60
N HIS A 30 -11.09 7.36 6.99
CA HIS A 30 -10.89 6.45 8.12
C HIS A 30 -9.90 5.33 7.76
N LEU A 31 -10.01 4.78 6.55
CA LEU A 31 -9.04 3.84 6.01
C LEU A 31 -7.65 4.47 5.87
N ALA A 32 -7.56 5.70 5.35
CA ALA A 32 -6.30 6.42 5.22
C ALA A 32 -5.62 6.64 6.58
N LEU A 33 -6.37 6.95 7.64
CA LEU A 33 -5.86 7.05 9.00
C LEU A 33 -5.31 5.72 9.52
N TYR A 34 -6.00 4.62 9.25
CA TYR A 34 -5.50 3.27 9.56
C TYR A 34 -4.20 2.98 8.80
N CYS A 35 -4.18 3.19 7.49
CA CYS A 35 -3.00 2.98 6.64
C CYS A 35 -1.80 3.82 7.13
N HIS A 36 -2.04 5.08 7.51
CA HIS A 36 -1.02 5.94 8.10
C HIS A 36 -0.40 5.30 9.34
N ARG A 37 -1.22 4.80 10.26
CA ARG A 37 -0.74 4.20 11.51
C ARG A 37 0.02 2.88 11.31
N VAL A 38 -0.37 2.05 10.35
CA VAL A 38 0.21 0.71 10.16
C VAL A 38 1.37 0.68 9.15
N ALA A 39 1.37 1.53 8.16
CA ALA A 39 2.31 1.50 7.05
C ALA A 39 3.20 2.74 6.96
N SER A 40 2.64 3.95 7.13
CA SER A 40 3.44 5.18 6.99
C SER A 40 4.50 5.30 8.08
N VAL A 41 4.21 4.85 9.31
CA VAL A 41 5.22 4.83 10.39
C VAL A 41 6.40 3.92 10.04
N VAL A 42 6.14 2.76 9.41
CA VAL A 42 7.20 1.86 8.93
C VAL A 42 8.00 2.52 7.82
N GLY A 43 7.33 3.23 6.90
CA GLY A 43 7.98 4.01 5.85
C GLY A 43 8.91 5.09 6.39
N LEU A 44 8.45 5.84 7.39
CA LEU A 44 9.26 6.87 8.06
C LEU A 44 10.50 6.28 8.73
N LEU A 45 10.35 5.18 9.47
CA LEU A 45 11.49 4.48 10.08
C LEU A 45 12.49 3.98 9.03
N ALA A 46 12.00 3.44 7.92
CA ALA A 46 12.85 3.01 6.81
C ALA A 46 13.61 4.18 6.19
N ALA A 47 12.97 5.34 5.99
CA ALA A 47 13.62 6.54 5.48
C ALA A 47 14.74 7.04 6.40
N GLU A 48 14.52 7.02 7.72
CA GLU A 48 15.56 7.35 8.71
C GLU A 48 16.76 6.38 8.64
N ILE A 49 16.51 5.08 8.46
CA ILE A 49 17.57 4.05 8.36
C ILE A 49 18.36 4.22 7.06
N PHE A 50 17.70 4.50 5.93
CA PHE A 50 18.36 4.69 4.63
C PHE A 50 19.09 6.01 4.52
N GLY A 51 18.72 7.02 5.33
CA GLY A 51 19.24 8.36 5.32
C GLY A 51 18.61 9.24 4.24
N TYR A 52 18.60 10.53 4.49
CA TYR A 52 18.13 11.57 3.57
C TYR A 52 18.80 12.90 3.87
N GLN A 53 18.85 13.80 2.87
CA GLN A 53 19.34 15.16 3.01
C GLN A 53 18.19 16.17 3.20
N HIS A 54 17.02 15.86 2.62
CA HIS A 54 15.86 16.76 2.60
C HIS A 54 14.69 16.20 3.40
N ARG A 55 14.13 16.98 4.30
CA ARG A 55 12.95 16.59 5.10
C ARG A 55 11.71 16.22 4.26
N GLN A 56 11.66 16.66 3.01
CA GLN A 56 10.59 16.29 2.08
C GLN A 56 10.55 14.78 1.83
N THR A 57 11.67 14.08 1.97
CA THR A 57 11.76 12.62 1.88
C THR A 57 10.92 11.91 2.93
N LEU A 58 10.67 12.53 4.09
CA LEU A 58 9.74 11.99 5.08
C LEU A 58 8.28 12.00 4.56
N LYS A 59 7.87 13.04 3.83
CA LYS A 59 6.54 13.09 3.20
C LYS A 59 6.40 12.04 2.08
N TYR A 60 7.48 11.83 1.32
CA TYR A 60 7.57 10.72 0.37
C TYR A 60 7.35 9.38 1.06
N ALA A 61 8.09 9.09 2.13
CA ALA A 61 8.04 7.82 2.84
C ALA A 61 6.67 7.55 3.46
N GLU A 62 6.06 8.58 4.06
CA GLU A 62 4.70 8.51 4.60
C GLU A 62 3.66 8.18 3.51
N LYS A 63 3.68 8.91 2.39
CA LYS A 63 2.74 8.71 1.29
C LYS A 63 2.97 7.37 0.58
N LEU A 64 4.22 6.95 0.45
CA LEU A 64 4.54 5.64 -0.12
C LEU A 64 4.05 4.48 0.75
N GLY A 65 4.15 4.60 2.08
CA GLY A 65 3.59 3.64 3.02
C GLY A 65 2.08 3.48 2.82
N LEU A 66 1.34 4.59 2.66
CA LEU A 66 -0.09 4.57 2.34
C LEU A 66 -0.36 3.84 1.01
N ALA A 67 0.40 4.16 -0.05
CA ALA A 67 0.25 3.51 -1.35
C ALA A 67 0.47 1.99 -1.28
N PHE A 68 1.47 1.54 -0.51
CA PHE A 68 1.72 0.11 -0.29
C PHE A 68 0.55 -0.56 0.41
N GLN A 69 0.00 0.07 1.44
CA GLN A 69 -1.12 -0.52 2.18
C GLN A 69 -2.38 -0.61 1.33
N LEU A 70 -2.69 0.41 0.53
CA LEU A 70 -3.80 0.36 -0.42
C LEU A 70 -3.63 -0.78 -1.43
N THR A 71 -2.42 -0.95 -1.98
CA THR A 71 -2.12 -2.07 -2.89
C THR A 71 -2.31 -3.43 -2.20
N ASN A 72 -1.89 -3.57 -0.93
CA ASN A 72 -2.12 -4.79 -0.17
C ASN A 72 -3.61 -5.07 0.01
N ILE A 73 -4.41 -4.07 0.38
CA ILE A 73 -5.85 -4.20 0.56
C ILE A 73 -6.53 -4.69 -0.73
N ILE A 74 -6.16 -4.13 -1.89
CA ILE A 74 -6.71 -4.54 -3.20
C ILE A 74 -6.32 -5.99 -3.51
N ARG A 75 -5.06 -6.36 -3.28
CA ARG A 75 -4.54 -7.71 -3.58
C ARG A 75 -5.14 -8.79 -2.68
N ASP A 76 -5.34 -8.47 -1.40
CA ASP A 76 -5.62 -9.44 -0.35
C ASP A 76 -7.12 -9.45 0.06
N VAL A 77 -8.04 -8.86 -0.76
CA VAL A 77 -9.49 -8.79 -0.48
C VAL A 77 -10.07 -10.16 -0.14
N ARG A 78 -9.66 -11.22 -0.83
CA ARG A 78 -10.12 -12.59 -0.57
C ARG A 78 -9.67 -13.09 0.80
N GLU A 79 -8.37 -13.00 1.10
CA GLU A 79 -7.80 -13.48 2.36
C GLU A 79 -8.35 -12.71 3.57
N ASP A 80 -8.64 -11.42 3.37
CA ASP A 80 -9.27 -10.60 4.39
C ASP A 80 -10.74 -10.99 4.59
N ALA A 81 -11.50 -11.24 3.51
CA ALA A 81 -12.88 -11.71 3.58
C ALA A 81 -12.99 -13.09 4.26
N GLU A 82 -12.07 -14.04 3.99
CA GLU A 82 -11.99 -15.35 4.67
C GLU A 82 -11.80 -15.21 6.19
N ARG A 83 -11.26 -14.06 6.66
CA ARG A 83 -11.11 -13.71 8.09
C ARG A 83 -12.24 -12.81 8.61
N GLY A 84 -13.30 -12.61 7.82
CA GLY A 84 -14.43 -11.75 8.15
C GLY A 84 -14.12 -10.25 8.11
N ARG A 85 -13.05 -9.82 7.44
CA ARG A 85 -12.60 -8.43 7.35
C ARG A 85 -12.87 -7.84 5.98
N ILE A 86 -13.30 -6.59 5.93
CA ILE A 86 -13.46 -5.81 4.70
C ILE A 86 -12.82 -4.45 4.93
N TYR A 87 -11.68 -4.20 4.27
CA TYR A 87 -10.96 -2.93 4.35
C TYR A 87 -11.43 -1.90 3.32
N LEU A 88 -12.19 -2.32 2.29
CA LEU A 88 -12.76 -1.41 1.31
C LEU A 88 -13.74 -0.44 1.99
N PRO A 89 -13.64 0.89 1.74
CA PRO A 89 -14.53 1.88 2.36
C PRO A 89 -16.00 1.62 2.03
N GLN A 90 -16.88 1.76 3.03
CA GLN A 90 -18.32 1.55 2.83
C GLN A 90 -18.89 2.56 1.82
N GLU A 91 -18.47 3.83 1.87
CA GLU A 91 -18.89 4.84 0.91
C GLU A 91 -18.57 4.45 -0.54
N ASP A 92 -17.40 3.86 -0.80
CA ASP A 92 -17.01 3.41 -2.14
C ASP A 92 -17.80 2.14 -2.52
N MET A 93 -18.01 1.20 -1.57
CA MET A 93 -18.86 0.02 -1.79
C MET A 93 -20.29 0.42 -2.16
N ASP A 94 -20.88 1.39 -1.46
CA ASP A 94 -22.22 1.92 -1.73
C ASP A 94 -22.28 2.59 -3.09
N GLN A 95 -21.25 3.38 -3.44
CA GLN A 95 -21.16 4.07 -4.75
C GLN A 95 -21.17 3.06 -5.91
N PHE A 96 -20.50 1.92 -5.76
CA PHE A 96 -20.42 0.89 -6.81
C PHE A 96 -21.49 -0.20 -6.67
N GLY A 97 -22.34 -0.16 -5.63
CA GLY A 97 -23.38 -1.16 -5.39
C GLY A 97 -22.84 -2.51 -4.89
N VAL A 98 -21.65 -2.53 -4.28
CA VAL A 98 -21.01 -3.75 -3.75
C VAL A 98 -21.61 -4.10 -2.39
N LYS A 99 -22.10 -5.34 -2.24
CA LYS A 99 -22.65 -5.83 -0.99
C LYS A 99 -21.56 -6.53 -0.15
N ALA A 100 -21.53 -6.22 1.13
CA ALA A 100 -20.60 -6.87 2.07
C ALA A 100 -20.77 -8.40 2.11
N ASP A 101 -22.01 -8.88 2.03
CA ASP A 101 -22.32 -10.31 2.03
C ASP A 101 -21.75 -11.03 0.81
N ASP A 102 -21.69 -10.36 -0.35
CA ASP A 102 -21.07 -10.92 -1.55
C ASP A 102 -19.55 -11.05 -1.40
N ILE A 103 -18.90 -10.05 -0.78
CA ILE A 103 -17.46 -10.10 -0.45
C ILE A 103 -17.18 -11.26 0.51
N LEU A 104 -17.93 -11.36 1.62
CA LEU A 104 -17.76 -12.42 2.62
C LEU A 104 -18.08 -13.81 2.07
N ALA A 105 -18.98 -13.90 1.08
CA ALA A 105 -19.27 -15.14 0.34
C ALA A 105 -18.28 -15.40 -0.80
N LEU A 106 -17.19 -14.62 -0.91
CA LEU A 106 -16.12 -14.72 -1.92
C LEU A 106 -16.65 -14.65 -3.37
N LYS A 107 -17.71 -13.88 -3.60
CA LYS A 107 -18.29 -13.73 -4.94
C LYS A 107 -17.55 -12.66 -5.74
N GLN A 108 -17.13 -13.02 -6.95
CA GLN A 108 -16.60 -12.07 -7.92
C GLN A 108 -17.75 -11.49 -8.74
N THR A 109 -18.18 -10.27 -8.40
CA THR A 109 -19.26 -9.57 -9.11
C THR A 109 -18.71 -8.48 -10.04
N PRO A 110 -19.48 -8.05 -11.06
CA PRO A 110 -19.09 -6.90 -11.90
C PRO A 110 -18.91 -5.62 -11.10
N GLU A 111 -19.76 -5.40 -10.08
CA GLU A 111 -19.72 -4.25 -9.17
C GLU A 111 -18.39 -4.22 -8.37
N LEU A 112 -18.00 -5.37 -7.83
CA LEU A 112 -16.70 -5.51 -7.13
C LEU A 112 -15.55 -5.28 -8.09
N THR A 113 -15.61 -5.75 -9.32
CA THR A 113 -14.59 -5.51 -10.34
C THR A 113 -14.43 -4.02 -10.62
N ALA A 114 -15.53 -3.29 -10.77
CA ALA A 114 -15.53 -1.84 -10.99
C ALA A 114 -14.96 -1.08 -9.76
N LEU A 115 -15.33 -1.48 -8.55
CA LEU A 115 -14.78 -0.91 -7.31
C LEU A 115 -13.28 -1.14 -7.22
N LEU A 116 -12.79 -2.34 -7.52
CA LEU A 116 -11.36 -2.66 -7.46
C LEU A 116 -10.55 -1.89 -8.51
N ALA A 117 -11.12 -1.62 -9.69
CA ALA A 117 -10.50 -0.75 -10.69
C ALA A 117 -10.36 0.69 -10.15
N PHE A 118 -11.41 1.23 -9.56
CA PHE A 118 -11.39 2.56 -8.92
C PHE A 118 -10.34 2.65 -7.79
N GLU A 119 -10.29 1.66 -6.90
CA GLU A 119 -9.30 1.60 -5.82
C GLU A 119 -7.86 1.45 -6.35
N THR A 120 -7.70 0.74 -7.47
CA THR A 120 -6.39 0.59 -8.13
C THR A 120 -5.90 1.94 -8.67
N ASP A 121 -6.76 2.73 -9.29
CA ASP A 121 -6.41 4.07 -9.76
C ASP A 121 -6.09 5.01 -8.59
N ARG A 122 -6.83 4.91 -7.49
CA ARG A 122 -6.52 5.62 -6.24
C ARG A 122 -5.13 5.24 -5.72
N ALA A 123 -4.81 3.95 -5.63
CA ALA A 123 -3.50 3.48 -5.18
C ALA A 123 -2.36 3.98 -6.10
N ARG A 124 -2.55 3.93 -7.42
CA ARG A 124 -1.59 4.47 -8.41
C ARG A 124 -1.34 5.95 -8.22
N THR A 125 -2.40 6.72 -7.96
CA THR A 125 -2.28 8.16 -7.66
C THR A 125 -1.37 8.39 -6.47
N PHE A 126 -1.56 7.65 -5.37
CA PHE A 126 -0.68 7.76 -4.20
C PHE A 126 0.77 7.35 -4.48
N HIS A 127 1.01 6.31 -5.31
CA HIS A 127 2.36 5.94 -5.76
C HIS A 127 3.02 7.07 -6.56
N GLN A 128 2.30 7.71 -7.48
CA GLN A 128 2.81 8.81 -8.31
C GLN A 128 3.11 10.05 -7.47
N GLU A 129 2.19 10.44 -6.60
CA GLU A 129 2.35 11.58 -5.69
C GLU A 129 3.54 11.36 -4.74
N ALA A 130 3.70 10.15 -4.19
CA ALA A 130 4.86 9.83 -3.37
C ALA A 130 6.16 10.04 -4.15
N LYS A 131 6.28 9.46 -5.35
CA LYS A 131 7.49 9.61 -6.19
C LYS A 131 7.80 11.07 -6.54
N GLY A 132 6.76 11.89 -6.74
CA GLY A 132 6.90 13.33 -6.97
C GLY A 132 7.43 14.13 -5.77
N LEU A 133 7.28 13.59 -4.57
CA LEU A 133 7.79 14.20 -3.34
C LEU A 133 9.26 13.88 -3.04
N LEU A 134 9.85 12.88 -3.71
CA LEU A 134 11.21 12.44 -3.44
C LEU A 134 12.23 13.35 -4.12
N PRO A 135 13.06 14.10 -3.36
CA PRO A 135 14.11 14.93 -3.92
C PRO A 135 15.12 14.11 -4.74
N PRO A 136 15.66 14.65 -5.85
CA PRO A 136 16.66 13.96 -6.66
C PRO A 136 17.88 13.49 -5.88
N GLU A 137 18.34 14.28 -4.91
CA GLU A 137 19.51 14.02 -4.07
C GLU A 137 19.32 12.82 -3.16
N ASP A 138 18.08 12.54 -2.73
CA ASP A 138 17.76 11.44 -1.82
C ASP A 138 17.40 10.15 -2.57
N ARG A 139 17.24 10.19 -3.89
CA ARG A 139 16.78 9.05 -4.68
C ARG A 139 17.65 7.80 -4.51
N TYR A 140 18.97 7.97 -4.54
CA TYR A 140 19.88 6.83 -4.38
C TYR A 140 19.81 6.23 -2.97
N ALA A 141 19.76 7.04 -1.93
CA ALA A 141 19.59 6.59 -0.55
C ALA A 141 18.25 5.83 -0.40
N GLN A 142 17.17 6.36 -0.96
CA GLN A 142 15.82 5.79 -0.91
C GLN A 142 15.50 4.76 -2.01
N ARG A 143 16.52 4.26 -2.74
CA ARG A 143 16.32 3.31 -3.86
C ARG A 143 15.58 2.03 -3.47
N THR A 144 15.70 1.59 -2.21
CA THR A 144 14.96 0.43 -1.70
C THR A 144 13.45 0.70 -1.71
N GLY A 145 13.01 1.88 -1.28
CA GLY A 145 11.60 2.30 -1.37
C GLY A 145 11.11 2.39 -2.81
N LEU A 146 11.95 2.90 -3.73
CA LEU A 146 11.63 2.96 -5.17
C LEU A 146 11.54 1.56 -5.81
N ILE A 147 12.41 0.62 -5.43
CA ILE A 147 12.31 -0.79 -5.85
C ILE A 147 11.00 -1.41 -5.37
N MET A 148 10.66 -1.21 -4.11
CA MET A 148 9.39 -1.68 -3.56
C MET A 148 8.21 -1.07 -4.30
N SER A 149 8.22 0.26 -4.58
CA SER A 149 7.18 0.91 -5.36
C SER A 149 7.01 0.27 -6.74
N ALA A 150 8.11 0.01 -7.47
CA ALA A 150 8.05 -0.63 -8.77
C ALA A 150 7.43 -2.04 -8.71
N ILE A 151 7.71 -2.81 -7.65
CA ILE A 151 7.12 -4.14 -7.44
C ILE A 151 5.62 -4.04 -7.13
N TYR A 152 5.20 -3.08 -6.30
CA TYR A 152 3.80 -2.88 -5.93
C TYR A 152 2.98 -2.37 -7.12
N GLU A 153 3.48 -1.41 -7.89
CA GLU A 153 2.84 -0.95 -9.12
C GLU A 153 2.69 -2.09 -10.15
N ALA A 154 3.74 -2.90 -10.34
CA ALA A 154 3.65 -4.07 -11.21
C ALA A 154 2.67 -5.13 -10.68
N THR A 155 2.41 -5.18 -9.37
CA THR A 155 1.38 -6.04 -8.79
C THR A 155 -0.02 -5.52 -9.15
N LEU A 156 -0.25 -4.20 -9.10
CA LEU A 156 -1.49 -3.58 -9.58
C LEU A 156 -1.72 -3.86 -11.07
N ASP A 157 -0.66 -3.77 -11.90
CA ASP A 157 -0.74 -4.08 -13.33
C ASP A 157 -1.15 -5.55 -13.58
N GLU A 158 -0.64 -6.51 -12.80
CA GLU A 158 -1.05 -7.91 -12.92
C GLU A 158 -2.49 -8.15 -12.43
N ILE A 159 -2.94 -7.44 -11.39
CA ILE A 159 -4.34 -7.51 -10.92
C ILE A 159 -5.28 -7.00 -12.02
N GLU A 160 -4.96 -5.87 -12.64
CA GLU A 160 -5.74 -5.31 -13.75
C GLU A 160 -5.74 -6.23 -14.96
N LYS A 161 -4.57 -6.75 -15.35
CA LYS A 161 -4.42 -7.71 -16.45
C LYS A 161 -5.23 -8.99 -16.21
N ASP A 162 -5.35 -9.44 -14.96
CA ASP A 162 -6.21 -10.54 -14.55
C ASP A 162 -7.69 -10.14 -14.39
N GLN A 163 -8.07 -8.93 -14.86
CA GLN A 163 -9.44 -8.42 -14.76
C GLN A 163 -9.97 -8.37 -13.32
N PHE A 164 -9.11 -8.03 -12.37
CA PHE A 164 -9.45 -7.89 -10.95
C PHE A 164 -10.09 -9.14 -10.31
N ARG A 165 -9.76 -10.35 -10.78
CA ARG A 165 -10.35 -11.61 -10.28
C ARG A 165 -9.77 -12.06 -8.94
N VAL A 166 -9.56 -11.12 -8.03
CA VAL A 166 -8.92 -11.37 -6.72
C VAL A 166 -9.67 -12.36 -5.84
N MET A 167 -10.99 -12.53 -6.05
CA MET A 167 -11.79 -13.53 -5.33
C MET A 167 -11.51 -14.95 -5.80
N LYS A 168 -10.97 -15.16 -7.00
CA LYS A 168 -10.69 -16.49 -7.55
C LYS A 168 -9.28 -16.97 -7.20
N GLN A 169 -8.32 -16.08 -7.27
CA GLN A 169 -6.90 -16.39 -7.02
C GLN A 169 -6.14 -15.17 -6.53
N ARG A 170 -5.14 -15.43 -5.71
CA ARG A 170 -4.22 -14.38 -5.29
C ARG A 170 -3.24 -14.04 -6.41
N VAL A 171 -3.21 -12.79 -6.81
CA VAL A 171 -2.26 -12.31 -7.80
C VAL A 171 -0.90 -12.07 -7.14
N SER A 172 0.15 -12.61 -7.73
CA SER A 172 1.53 -12.40 -7.28
C SER A 172 2.50 -12.35 -8.45
N LEU A 173 3.53 -11.51 -8.33
CA LEU A 173 4.62 -11.48 -9.30
C LEU A 173 5.55 -12.69 -9.13
N THR A 174 6.05 -13.22 -10.23
CA THR A 174 7.08 -14.26 -10.19
C THR A 174 8.38 -13.73 -9.55
N PRO A 175 9.17 -14.58 -8.89
CA PRO A 175 10.46 -14.19 -8.31
C PRO A 175 11.39 -13.53 -9.35
N LEU A 176 11.42 -14.04 -10.58
CA LEU A 176 12.23 -13.49 -11.65
C LEU A 176 11.80 -12.07 -12.04
N LYS A 177 10.47 -11.80 -12.10
CA LYS A 177 9.96 -10.45 -12.37
C LYS A 177 10.32 -9.48 -11.25
N LYS A 178 10.24 -9.90 -9.99
CA LYS A 178 10.66 -9.08 -8.84
C LYS A 178 12.15 -8.76 -8.89
N LEU A 179 13.00 -9.74 -9.17
CA LEU A 179 14.46 -9.55 -9.30
C LEU A 179 14.80 -8.60 -10.46
N TRP A 180 14.14 -8.77 -11.59
CA TRP A 180 14.35 -7.89 -12.76
C TRP A 180 13.95 -6.44 -12.46
N LEU A 181 12.78 -6.22 -11.79
CA LEU A 181 12.34 -4.89 -11.36
C LEU A 181 13.33 -4.27 -10.39
N ALA A 182 13.79 -5.03 -9.41
CA ALA A 182 14.77 -4.57 -8.43
C ALA A 182 16.09 -4.15 -9.11
N TRP A 183 16.61 -4.98 -10.00
CA TRP A 183 17.83 -4.68 -10.76
C TRP A 183 17.65 -3.45 -11.64
N ARG A 184 16.55 -3.37 -12.44
CA ARG A 184 16.27 -2.25 -13.33
C ARG A 184 16.17 -0.94 -12.57
N THR A 185 15.40 -0.92 -11.47
CA THR A 185 15.20 0.27 -10.66
C THR A 185 16.50 0.68 -9.97
N SER A 186 17.22 -0.27 -9.34
CA SER A 186 18.51 0.01 -8.72
C SER A 186 19.53 0.59 -9.70
N ARG A 187 19.58 0.06 -10.93
CA ARG A 187 20.45 0.58 -12.00
C ARG A 187 20.07 1.99 -12.42
N ALA A 188 18.76 2.28 -12.53
CA ALA A 188 18.28 3.62 -12.89
C ALA A 188 18.64 4.66 -11.83
N GLU A 189 18.60 4.31 -10.54
CA GLU A 189 18.89 5.24 -9.45
C GLU A 189 20.40 5.44 -9.21
N LYS A 190 21.30 4.60 -9.76
CA LYS A 190 22.76 4.79 -9.66
C LYS A 190 23.24 6.14 -10.21
N LYS A 191 22.54 6.72 -11.19
CA LYS A 191 22.85 8.07 -11.71
C LYS A 191 22.69 9.19 -10.68
N HIS A 192 21.98 8.93 -9.59
CA HIS A 192 21.79 9.87 -8.46
C HIS A 192 22.73 9.54 -7.28
N GLN A 193 23.71 8.66 -7.47
CA GLN A 193 24.75 8.38 -6.49
C GLN A 193 25.81 9.49 -6.60
N GLN A 194 25.76 10.49 -5.72
CA GLN A 194 26.79 11.51 -5.54
C GLN A 194 27.47 11.31 -4.21
#